data_88f211dc3442711d2e5ab2e718fbc2e1
#
_entry.id   88f211dc3442711d2e5ab2e718fbc2e1
#
_cell.length_a   1.000
_cell.length_b   1.000
_cell.length_c   1.000
_cell.angle_alpha   90.00
_cell.angle_beta   90.00
_cell.angle_gamma   90.00
#
_symmetry.space_group_name_H-M   'P 1'
#
loop_
_entity.id
_entity.type
_entity.pdbx_description
1 polymer ?
#
loop_
_entity_poly.entity_id
_entity_poly.type
_entity_poly.pdbx_seq_one_letter_code
_entity_poly.pdbx_strand_id
1 'polypeptide(L)'
;MKDMRNIVVVSSILVVLSLIVGGGVFYHFKTVGELEKELKTVKDEKASLEKFKKDATTSTPTPEEILAEVNKLRAEVGVAPVVLDEKLNASTLLKAQDMVTYNYYAHANPRTGKRGVNYIFDMNNKCISGAEDLARGSVIRDAKGRVQSWKESKPHYEAIIDPEYTKMGFAEIFDHSVKVEAPTMSVLHLCQTR
;
A
#
# COMPACT_ATOMS: atom_id res chain seq x y z
N MET A 1 -24.20 -42.77 -34.80
CA MET A 1 -24.18 -41.38 -34.32
C MET A 1 -22.75 -41.02 -33.96
N LYS A 2 -22.03 -40.42 -34.91
CA LYS A 2 -20.66 -39.97 -34.70
C LYS A 2 -20.67 -38.73 -33.79
N ASP A 3 -19.87 -38.78 -32.77
CA ASP A 3 -19.77 -37.85 -31.67
C ASP A 3 -19.50 -36.42 -32.18
N MET A 4 -20.50 -35.56 -32.10
CA MET A 4 -20.43 -34.15 -32.49
C MET A 4 -19.44 -33.33 -31.63
N ARG A 5 -18.84 -33.93 -30.61
CA ARG A 5 -17.82 -33.29 -29.76
C ARG A 5 -16.47 -33.11 -30.44
N ASN A 6 -16.21 -33.84 -31.51
CA ASN A 6 -14.93 -33.73 -32.25
C ASN A 6 -14.95 -32.71 -33.39
N ILE A 7 -16.07 -32.09 -33.68
CA ILE A 7 -16.17 -31.06 -34.73
C ILE A 7 -15.90 -29.65 -34.20
N VAL A 8 -16.00 -29.47 -32.88
CA VAL A 8 -15.72 -28.15 -32.23
C VAL A 8 -14.22 -27.87 -32.09
N VAL A 9 -13.38 -28.88 -32.22
CA VAL A 9 -11.93 -28.77 -31.97
C VAL A 9 -11.13 -28.23 -33.16
N VAL A 10 -11.72 -28.04 -34.31
CA VAL A 10 -10.97 -27.61 -35.52
C VAL A 10 -11.42 -26.28 -36.11
N SER A 11 -12.35 -25.59 -35.51
CA SER A 11 -12.53 -24.19 -35.87
C SER A 11 -11.50 -23.34 -35.08
N SER A 12 -10.33 -23.16 -35.72
CA SER A 12 -9.38 -22.11 -35.31
C SER A 12 -10.13 -20.81 -35.23
N ILE A 13 -10.55 -20.42 -34.00
CA ILE A 13 -11.08 -19.07 -33.77
C ILE A 13 -9.89 -18.14 -33.94
N LEU A 14 -9.76 -17.58 -35.12
CA LEU A 14 -8.82 -16.53 -35.43
C LEU A 14 -9.34 -15.25 -34.80
N VAL A 15 -8.76 -14.86 -33.65
CA VAL A 15 -9.02 -13.54 -33.07
C VAL A 15 -8.16 -12.53 -33.83
N VAL A 16 -8.82 -11.64 -34.56
CA VAL A 16 -8.17 -10.57 -35.30
C VAL A 16 -7.97 -9.40 -34.34
N LEU A 17 -6.72 -9.16 -33.95
CA LEU A 17 -6.33 -7.88 -33.32
C LEU A 17 -5.85 -6.95 -34.42
N SER A 18 -6.65 -5.93 -34.73
CA SER A 18 -6.25 -4.87 -35.66
C SER A 18 -5.51 -3.76 -34.93
N LEU A 19 -4.26 -3.53 -35.27
CA LEU A 19 -3.49 -2.35 -34.87
C LEU A 19 -3.39 -1.43 -36.07
N ILE A 20 -3.90 -0.21 -35.95
CA ILE A 20 -3.73 0.84 -36.96
C ILE A 20 -2.48 1.63 -36.61
N VAL A 21 -1.43 1.49 -37.39
CA VAL A 21 -0.20 2.27 -37.26
C VAL A 21 0.12 2.88 -38.62
N GLY A 22 0.17 4.20 -38.69
CA GLY A 22 0.69 4.91 -39.86
C GLY A 22 -0.06 4.66 -41.17
N GLY A 23 -1.39 4.53 -41.17
CA GLY A 23 -2.22 4.38 -42.37
C GLY A 23 -2.29 2.98 -42.94
N GLY A 24 -1.68 1.97 -42.31
CA GLY A 24 -1.78 0.54 -42.65
C GLY A 24 -2.52 -0.26 -41.59
N VAL A 25 -3.30 -1.26 -42.01
CA VAL A 25 -3.96 -2.22 -41.12
C VAL A 25 -3.14 -3.50 -41.09
N PHE A 26 -2.50 -3.79 -39.94
CA PHE A 26 -1.80 -5.05 -39.72
C PHE A 26 -2.70 -5.99 -38.92
N TYR A 27 -2.93 -7.17 -39.49
CA TYR A 27 -3.67 -8.25 -38.83
C TYR A 27 -2.68 -9.22 -38.18
N HIS A 28 -2.73 -9.31 -36.83
CA HIS A 28 -1.99 -10.33 -36.11
C HIS A 28 -2.94 -11.45 -35.73
N PHE A 29 -2.71 -12.63 -36.32
CA PHE A 29 -3.52 -13.82 -36.07
C PHE A 29 -2.84 -14.66 -35.01
N LYS A 30 -3.52 -14.87 -33.87
CA LYS A 30 -3.07 -15.81 -32.84
C LYS A 30 -3.82 -17.09 -32.95
N THR A 31 -3.14 -18.21 -32.86
CA THR A 31 -3.76 -19.52 -32.79
C THR A 31 -4.46 -19.75 -31.47
N VAL A 32 -5.46 -20.66 -31.46
CA VAL A 32 -6.14 -21.04 -30.20
C VAL A 32 -5.14 -21.49 -29.13
N GLY A 33 -4.12 -22.25 -29.53
CA GLY A 33 -3.07 -22.72 -28.61
C GLY A 33 -2.23 -21.60 -28.01
N GLU A 34 -1.94 -20.53 -28.78
CA GLU A 34 -1.24 -19.36 -28.26
C GLU A 34 -2.10 -18.59 -27.28
N LEU A 35 -3.39 -18.42 -27.54
CA LEU A 35 -4.35 -17.78 -26.64
C LEU A 35 -4.56 -18.58 -25.35
N GLU A 36 -4.63 -19.92 -25.44
CA GLU A 36 -4.72 -20.79 -24.27
C GLU A 36 -3.46 -20.69 -23.40
N LYS A 37 -2.27 -20.63 -24.02
CA LYS A 37 -1.01 -20.43 -23.31
C LYS A 37 -0.96 -19.08 -22.61
N GLU A 38 -1.36 -17.99 -23.27
CA GLU A 38 -1.44 -16.65 -22.66
C GLU A 38 -2.45 -16.62 -21.53
N LEU A 39 -3.64 -17.22 -21.72
CA LEU A 39 -4.66 -17.29 -20.69
C LEU A 39 -4.17 -18.04 -19.45
N LYS A 40 -3.41 -19.13 -19.64
CA LYS A 40 -2.79 -19.86 -18.55
C LYS A 40 -1.79 -18.96 -17.80
N THR A 41 -0.90 -18.28 -18.52
CA THR A 41 0.08 -17.35 -17.92
C THR A 41 -0.61 -16.27 -17.09
N VAL A 42 -1.64 -15.62 -17.63
CA VAL A 42 -2.42 -14.61 -16.94
C VAL A 42 -3.12 -15.16 -15.68
N LYS A 43 -3.64 -16.39 -15.74
CA LYS A 43 -4.24 -17.06 -14.58
C LYS A 43 -3.20 -17.37 -13.50
N ASP A 44 -2.03 -17.83 -13.89
CA ASP A 44 -0.93 -18.16 -12.97
C ASP A 44 -0.39 -16.88 -12.31
N GLU A 45 -0.23 -15.80 -13.09
CA GLU A 45 0.15 -14.47 -12.57
C GLU A 45 -0.90 -13.92 -11.61
N LYS A 46 -2.20 -14.04 -11.95
CA LYS A 46 -3.29 -13.62 -11.07
C LYS A 46 -3.29 -14.42 -9.76
N ALA A 47 -3.13 -15.73 -9.81
CA ALA A 47 -3.06 -16.58 -8.61
C ALA A 47 -1.85 -16.23 -7.74
N SER A 48 -0.70 -15.97 -8.36
CA SER A 48 0.51 -15.48 -7.67
C SER A 48 0.28 -14.12 -7.00
N LEU A 49 -0.38 -13.20 -7.69
CA LEU A 49 -0.72 -11.87 -7.14
C LEU A 49 -1.72 -11.97 -5.97
N GLU A 50 -2.74 -12.81 -6.08
CA GLU A 50 -3.70 -13.02 -4.98
C GLU A 50 -3.05 -13.69 -3.76
N LYS A 51 -2.16 -14.65 -3.98
CA LYS A 51 -1.35 -15.23 -2.90
C LYS A 51 -0.47 -14.18 -2.26
N PHE A 52 0.24 -13.39 -3.07
CA PHE A 52 1.10 -12.31 -2.60
C PHE A 52 0.31 -11.27 -1.78
N LYS A 53 -0.87 -10.84 -2.26
CA LYS A 53 -1.76 -9.93 -1.51
C LYS A 53 -2.20 -10.53 -0.19
N LYS A 54 -2.54 -11.81 -0.17
CA LYS A 54 -2.95 -12.52 1.05
C LYS A 54 -1.79 -12.61 2.04
N ASP A 55 -0.62 -13.00 1.59
CA ASP A 55 0.58 -13.10 2.43
C ASP A 55 0.96 -11.71 2.95
N ALA A 56 0.79 -10.69 2.13
CA ALA A 56 1.01 -9.30 2.44
C ALA A 56 0.09 -8.77 3.55
N THR A 57 -1.22 -8.97 3.42
CA THR A 57 -2.20 -8.58 4.44
C THR A 57 -2.06 -9.34 5.75
N THR A 58 -1.44 -10.52 5.72
CA THR A 58 -1.20 -11.35 6.92
C THR A 58 0.12 -10.97 7.62
N SER A 59 0.98 -10.22 6.97
CA SER A 59 2.36 -9.95 7.44
C SER A 59 2.62 -8.49 7.81
N THR A 60 1.75 -7.55 7.41
CA THR A 60 1.86 -6.15 7.83
C THR A 60 1.18 -5.94 9.18
N PRO A 61 1.76 -5.14 10.09
CA PRO A 61 1.16 -4.87 11.38
C PRO A 61 -0.17 -4.11 11.22
N THR A 62 -1.12 -4.46 12.08
CA THR A 62 -2.39 -3.74 12.18
C THR A 62 -2.23 -2.41 12.92
N PRO A 63 -3.16 -1.45 12.77
CA PRO A 63 -3.16 -0.22 13.56
C PRO A 63 -3.17 -0.48 15.07
N GLU A 64 -3.87 -1.53 15.53
CA GLU A 64 -3.96 -1.92 16.94
C GLU A 64 -2.63 -2.44 17.48
N GLU A 65 -1.91 -3.24 16.70
CA GLU A 65 -0.58 -3.73 17.08
C GLU A 65 0.44 -2.60 17.16
N ILE A 66 0.40 -1.64 16.21
CA ILE A 66 1.23 -0.44 16.25
C ILE A 66 0.86 0.44 17.46
N LEU A 67 -0.44 0.62 17.74
CA LEU A 67 -0.91 1.35 18.92
C LEU A 67 -0.33 0.77 20.20
N ALA A 68 -0.35 -0.55 20.34
CA ALA A 68 0.17 -1.22 21.53
C ALA A 68 1.68 -0.93 21.74
N GLU A 69 2.48 -1.02 20.69
CA GLU A 69 3.93 -0.74 20.78
C GLU A 69 4.24 0.76 20.94
N VAL A 70 3.48 1.65 20.29
CA VAL A 70 3.57 3.10 20.49
C VAL A 70 3.27 3.45 21.95
N ASN A 71 2.18 2.95 22.51
CA ASN A 71 1.80 3.25 23.90
C ASN A 71 2.76 2.62 24.92
N LYS A 72 3.37 1.50 24.60
CA LYS A 72 4.45 0.94 25.42
C LYS A 72 5.66 1.87 25.43
N LEU A 73 6.07 2.39 24.27
CA LEU A 73 7.17 3.36 24.17
C LEU A 73 6.85 4.65 24.94
N ARG A 74 5.62 5.17 24.85
CA ARG A 74 5.17 6.35 25.60
C ARG A 74 5.18 6.11 27.11
N ALA A 75 4.76 4.92 27.57
CA ALA A 75 4.81 4.53 28.97
C ALA A 75 6.24 4.45 29.52
N GLU A 76 7.23 4.02 28.73
CA GLU A 76 8.64 3.99 29.13
C GLU A 76 9.17 5.37 29.57
N VAL A 77 8.58 6.46 29.05
CA VAL A 77 8.96 7.84 29.34
C VAL A 77 7.91 8.60 30.16
N GLY A 78 6.88 7.92 30.65
CA GLY A 78 5.86 8.51 31.52
C GLY A 78 4.85 9.41 30.80
N VAL A 79 4.69 9.26 29.47
CA VAL A 79 3.74 10.02 28.66
C VAL A 79 2.41 9.26 28.54
N ALA A 80 1.30 9.99 28.60
CA ALA A 80 -0.04 9.43 28.48
C ALA A 80 -0.24 8.69 27.14
N PRO A 81 -1.02 7.59 27.12
CA PRO A 81 -1.27 6.84 25.89
C PRO A 81 -2.06 7.67 24.87
N VAL A 82 -1.82 7.39 23.59
CA VAL A 82 -2.67 7.82 22.47
C VAL A 82 -3.76 6.77 22.19
N VAL A 83 -4.82 7.15 21.48
CA VAL A 83 -5.87 6.26 21.04
C VAL A 83 -5.99 6.27 19.51
N LEU A 84 -6.45 5.16 18.93
CA LEU A 84 -6.74 5.10 17.50
C LEU A 84 -7.89 6.04 17.13
N ASP A 85 -7.77 6.65 15.97
CA ASP A 85 -8.80 7.45 15.33
C ASP A 85 -8.97 6.99 13.89
N GLU A 86 -10.18 6.55 13.52
CA GLU A 86 -10.48 6.02 12.19
C GLU A 86 -10.20 7.05 11.07
N LYS A 87 -10.39 8.34 11.34
CA LYS A 87 -10.08 9.39 10.37
C LYS A 87 -8.59 9.54 10.16
N LEU A 88 -7.79 9.31 11.20
CA LEU A 88 -6.34 9.27 11.08
C LEU A 88 -5.87 8.00 10.36
N ASN A 89 -6.48 6.84 10.60
CA ASN A 89 -6.22 5.64 9.79
C ASN A 89 -6.51 5.89 8.30
N ALA A 90 -7.63 6.54 8.00
CA ALA A 90 -7.93 6.92 6.61
C ALA A 90 -6.92 7.93 6.04
N SER A 91 -6.48 8.91 6.82
CA SER A 91 -5.48 9.89 6.38
C SER A 91 -4.12 9.27 6.10
N THR A 92 -3.68 8.30 6.91
CA THR A 92 -2.43 7.55 6.67
C THR A 92 -2.52 6.68 5.42
N LEU A 93 -3.64 6.02 5.20
CA LEU A 93 -3.86 5.22 4.00
C LEU A 93 -3.80 6.09 2.73
N LEU A 94 -4.48 7.24 2.72
CA LEU A 94 -4.43 8.18 1.60
C LEU A 94 -3.01 8.67 1.32
N LYS A 95 -2.25 8.99 2.35
CA LYS A 95 -0.86 9.42 2.21
C LYS A 95 0.03 8.29 1.66
N ALA A 96 -0.12 7.07 2.18
CA ALA A 96 0.62 5.92 1.69
C ALA A 96 0.32 5.64 0.20
N GLN A 97 -0.97 5.66 -0.17
CA GLN A 97 -1.41 5.50 -1.56
C GLN A 97 -0.87 6.60 -2.49
N ASP A 98 -0.85 7.84 -2.02
CA ASP A 98 -0.30 8.96 -2.77
C ASP A 98 1.20 8.75 -3.04
N MET A 99 1.98 8.34 -2.05
CA MET A 99 3.40 8.04 -2.20
C MET A 99 3.67 6.91 -3.21
N VAL A 100 2.91 5.83 -3.13
CA VAL A 100 3.04 4.69 -4.06
C VAL A 100 2.58 5.07 -5.47
N THR A 101 1.44 5.74 -5.61
CA THR A 101 0.88 6.13 -6.92
C THR A 101 1.81 7.06 -7.69
N TYR A 102 2.44 8.00 -7.00
CA TYR A 102 3.33 8.99 -7.62
C TYR A 102 4.82 8.66 -7.48
N ASN A 103 5.12 7.47 -6.95
CA ASN A 103 6.48 6.93 -6.80
C ASN A 103 7.43 7.91 -6.10
N TYR A 104 7.09 8.33 -4.88
CA TYR A 104 7.97 9.15 -4.05
C TYR A 104 7.96 8.70 -2.59
N TYR A 105 8.98 9.10 -1.83
CA TYR A 105 9.08 8.89 -0.39
C TYR A 105 9.51 10.18 0.27
N ALA A 106 8.55 10.96 0.74
CA ALA A 106 8.76 12.26 1.39
C ALA A 106 7.50 12.72 2.11
N HIS A 107 7.66 13.62 3.09
CA HIS A 107 6.55 14.26 3.77
C HIS A 107 5.66 15.12 2.84
N ALA A 108 6.24 15.73 1.82
CA ALA A 108 5.50 16.49 0.82
C ALA A 108 5.48 15.78 -0.53
N ASN A 109 4.32 15.77 -1.19
CA ASN A 109 4.21 15.31 -2.57
C ASN A 109 4.98 16.28 -3.49
N PRO A 110 6.00 15.82 -4.24
CA PRO A 110 6.84 16.70 -5.05
C PRO A 110 6.10 17.35 -6.22
N ARG A 111 4.94 16.84 -6.61
CA ARG A 111 4.15 17.38 -7.74
C ARG A 111 3.14 18.44 -7.27
N THR A 112 2.55 18.26 -6.09
CA THR A 112 1.45 19.10 -5.60
C THR A 112 1.84 19.98 -4.43
N GLY A 113 2.96 19.68 -3.74
CA GLY A 113 3.36 20.32 -2.49
C GLY A 113 2.53 19.89 -1.27
N LYS A 114 1.51 19.03 -1.44
CA LYS A 114 0.66 18.57 -0.35
C LYS A 114 1.49 17.79 0.67
N ARG A 115 1.51 18.25 1.92
CA ARG A 115 2.25 17.62 3.01
C ARG A 115 1.40 16.55 3.69
N GLY A 116 2.06 15.58 4.36
CA GLY A 116 1.36 14.53 5.10
C GLY A 116 0.39 15.07 6.15
N VAL A 117 0.80 16.10 6.89
CA VAL A 117 -0.07 16.76 7.88
C VAL A 117 -1.35 17.37 7.26
N ASN A 118 -1.37 17.73 5.98
CA ASN A 118 -2.58 18.19 5.31
C ASN A 118 -3.64 17.09 5.23
N TYR A 119 -3.23 15.81 5.06
CA TYR A 119 -4.17 14.69 5.09
C TYR A 119 -4.83 14.53 6.47
N ILE A 120 -4.09 14.82 7.56
CA ILE A 120 -4.63 14.82 8.92
C ILE A 120 -5.77 15.85 9.02
N PHE A 121 -5.49 17.10 8.65
CA PHE A 121 -6.45 18.21 8.79
C PHE A 121 -7.62 18.08 7.81
N ASP A 122 -7.40 17.57 6.61
CA ASP A 122 -8.47 17.32 5.64
C ASP A 122 -9.47 16.26 6.15
N MET A 123 -8.98 15.23 6.85
CA MET A 123 -9.79 14.13 7.35
C MET A 123 -10.37 14.39 8.74
N ASN A 124 -9.67 15.11 9.58
CA ASN A 124 -10.09 15.38 10.96
C ASN A 124 -9.91 16.84 11.36
N ASN A 125 -10.96 17.62 11.19
CA ASN A 125 -11.00 19.05 11.53
C ASN A 125 -10.94 19.36 13.03
N LYS A 126 -10.91 18.34 13.90
CA LYS A 126 -10.69 18.50 15.33
C LYS A 126 -9.20 18.51 15.69
N CYS A 127 -8.33 18.11 14.78
CA CYS A 127 -6.89 18.20 14.97
C CYS A 127 -6.44 19.66 14.84
N ILE A 128 -5.71 20.13 15.82
CA ILE A 128 -5.11 21.49 15.84
C ILE A 128 -3.61 21.47 15.60
N SER A 129 -2.98 20.34 15.84
CA SER A 129 -1.59 20.05 15.52
C SER A 129 -1.47 18.59 15.08
N GLY A 130 -0.46 18.27 14.29
CA GLY A 130 -0.22 16.91 13.84
C GLY A 130 1.22 16.67 13.43
N ALA A 131 1.63 15.41 13.55
CA ALA A 131 2.92 14.91 13.07
C ALA A 131 2.72 13.72 12.14
N GLU A 132 3.72 13.48 11.30
CA GLU A 132 3.78 12.36 10.38
C GLU A 132 5.12 11.66 10.52
N ASP A 133 5.08 10.36 10.76
CA ASP A 133 6.25 9.49 10.68
C ASP A 133 6.10 8.54 9.50
N LEU A 134 7.16 8.44 8.71
CA LEU A 134 7.22 7.61 7.53
C LEU A 134 8.24 6.49 7.73
N ALA A 135 7.93 5.32 7.16
CA ALA A 135 8.93 4.30 6.96
C ALA A 135 8.73 3.62 5.60
N ARG A 136 9.84 3.28 4.96
CA ARG A 136 9.88 2.48 3.74
C ARG A 136 10.84 1.34 3.97
N GLY A 137 10.45 0.13 3.64
CA GLY A 137 11.28 -1.04 3.86
C GLY A 137 11.23 -2.03 2.71
N SER A 138 12.30 -2.83 2.60
CA SER A 138 12.35 -4.02 1.74
C SER A 138 12.03 -5.30 2.50
N VAL A 139 11.78 -5.20 3.81
CA VAL A 139 11.48 -6.31 4.70
C VAL A 139 10.23 -5.95 5.49
N ILE A 140 9.26 -6.84 5.51
CA ILE A 140 8.10 -6.73 6.39
C ILE A 140 8.59 -6.81 7.83
N ARG A 141 8.20 -5.82 8.63
CA ARG A 141 8.48 -5.78 10.06
C ARG A 141 7.17 -5.98 10.81
N ASP A 142 7.23 -6.73 11.90
CA ASP A 142 6.15 -6.71 12.89
C ASP A 142 6.02 -5.31 13.54
N ALA A 143 4.97 -5.11 14.31
CA ALA A 143 4.69 -3.82 14.97
C ALA A 143 5.86 -3.34 15.84
N LYS A 144 6.48 -4.27 16.60
CA LYS A 144 7.64 -3.97 17.43
C LYS A 144 8.82 -3.49 16.60
N GLY A 145 9.15 -4.20 15.52
CA GLY A 145 10.26 -3.82 14.63
C GLY A 145 9.99 -2.51 13.90
N ARG A 146 8.72 -2.19 13.58
CA ARG A 146 8.32 -0.93 12.97
C ARG A 146 8.49 0.24 13.95
N VAL A 147 7.94 0.15 15.14
CA VAL A 147 8.07 1.19 16.18
C VAL A 147 9.53 1.34 16.62
N GLN A 148 10.30 0.25 16.71
CA GLN A 148 11.73 0.32 16.98
C GLN A 148 12.49 1.10 15.90
N SER A 149 12.14 0.95 14.63
CA SER A 149 12.78 1.72 13.54
C SER A 149 12.52 3.24 13.66
N TRP A 150 11.36 3.63 14.14
CA TRP A 150 11.06 5.04 14.44
C TRP A 150 11.77 5.51 15.70
N LYS A 151 11.87 4.67 16.75
CA LYS A 151 12.61 4.99 17.99
C LYS A 151 14.08 5.31 17.72
N GLU A 152 14.69 4.68 16.72
CA GLU A 152 16.08 4.89 16.32
C GLU A 152 16.29 6.21 15.56
N SER A 153 15.22 6.86 15.12
CA SER A 153 15.25 8.14 14.45
C SER A 153 14.79 9.25 15.40
N LYS A 154 15.69 10.13 15.81
CA LYS A 154 15.39 11.17 16.78
C LYS A 154 14.11 11.97 16.48
N PRO A 155 13.88 12.49 15.26
CA PRO A 155 12.66 13.26 14.98
C PRO A 155 11.38 12.42 15.08
N HIS A 156 11.41 11.15 14.64
CA HIS A 156 10.25 10.26 14.76
C HIS A 156 9.99 9.89 16.23
N TYR A 157 11.04 9.60 16.97
CA TYR A 157 10.93 9.30 18.39
C TYR A 157 10.31 10.47 19.16
N GLU A 158 10.80 11.69 18.94
CA GLU A 158 10.27 12.91 19.57
C GLU A 158 8.79 13.13 19.26
N ALA A 159 8.37 12.87 18.02
CA ALA A 159 6.95 12.95 17.65
C ALA A 159 6.10 11.89 18.39
N ILE A 160 6.56 10.64 18.46
CA ILE A 160 5.82 9.56 19.11
C ILE A 160 5.63 9.82 20.61
N ILE A 161 6.64 10.38 21.29
CA ILE A 161 6.59 10.63 22.75
C ILE A 161 6.09 12.02 23.14
N ASP A 162 5.69 12.84 22.17
CA ASP A 162 5.16 14.18 22.46
C ASP A 162 3.85 14.06 23.26
N PRO A 163 3.77 14.64 24.47
CA PRO A 163 2.59 14.55 25.32
C PRO A 163 1.37 15.27 24.78
N GLU A 164 1.53 16.18 23.83
CA GLU A 164 0.42 16.92 23.23
C GLU A 164 -0.43 16.06 22.29
N TYR A 165 0.15 15.03 21.69
CA TYR A 165 -0.61 14.13 20.84
C TYR A 165 -1.43 13.14 21.66
N THR A 166 -2.72 13.09 21.36
CA THR A 166 -3.71 12.25 22.05
C THR A 166 -4.32 11.18 21.16
N LYS A 167 -4.15 11.32 19.84
CA LYS A 167 -4.69 10.39 18.85
C LYS A 167 -3.66 9.99 17.83
N MET A 168 -3.82 8.78 17.28
CA MET A 168 -3.00 8.28 16.19
C MET A 168 -3.81 7.54 15.13
N GLY A 169 -3.24 7.45 13.95
CA GLY A 169 -3.65 6.53 12.90
C GLY A 169 -2.43 5.90 12.24
N PHE A 170 -2.61 4.73 11.68
CA PHE A 170 -1.55 4.00 11.00
C PHE A 170 -2.07 3.32 9.74
N ALA A 171 -1.24 3.27 8.71
CA ALA A 171 -1.40 2.40 7.55
C ALA A 171 -0.03 1.92 7.05
N GLU A 172 0.01 0.66 6.65
CA GLU A 172 1.13 0.10 5.90
C GLU A 172 0.59 -0.58 4.65
N ILE A 173 1.13 -0.24 3.49
CA ILE A 173 0.73 -0.82 2.21
C ILE A 173 1.97 -1.29 1.44
N PHE A 174 1.74 -2.20 0.49
CA PHE A 174 2.79 -2.66 -0.42
C PHE A 174 3.09 -1.62 -1.50
N ASP A 175 4.37 -1.39 -1.73
CA ASP A 175 4.87 -0.53 -2.80
C ASP A 175 5.29 -1.40 -4.01
N HIS A 176 4.33 -1.72 -4.86
CA HIS A 176 4.56 -2.53 -6.07
C HIS A 176 5.41 -1.83 -7.13
N SER A 177 5.77 -0.57 -6.94
CA SER A 177 6.61 0.19 -7.88
C SER A 177 8.09 -0.15 -7.75
N VAL A 178 8.51 -0.79 -6.66
CA VAL A 178 9.90 -1.19 -6.41
C VAL A 178 10.09 -2.69 -6.56
N LYS A 179 11.15 -3.06 -7.27
CA LYS A 179 11.54 -4.46 -7.52
C LYS A 179 12.44 -4.97 -6.38
N VAL A 180 11.92 -4.95 -5.16
CA VAL A 180 12.58 -5.54 -3.99
C VAL A 180 11.61 -6.48 -3.29
N GLU A 181 12.14 -7.42 -2.52
CA GLU A 181 11.30 -8.34 -1.77
C GLU A 181 10.49 -7.57 -0.70
N ALA A 182 9.17 -7.74 -0.72
CA ALA A 182 8.21 -7.18 0.23
C ALA A 182 8.38 -5.66 0.53
N PRO A 183 8.38 -4.80 -0.51
CA PRO A 183 8.48 -3.36 -0.28
C PRO A 183 7.23 -2.84 0.41
N THR A 184 7.39 -2.17 1.54
CA THR A 184 6.27 -1.58 2.28
C THR A 184 6.44 -0.07 2.42
N MET A 185 5.32 0.63 2.44
CA MET A 185 5.19 2.04 2.72
C MET A 185 4.32 2.20 3.96
N SER A 186 4.91 2.67 5.05
CA SER A 186 4.24 2.85 6.34
C SER A 186 4.09 4.32 6.65
N VAL A 187 2.94 4.70 7.16
CA VAL A 187 2.61 6.05 7.60
C VAL A 187 1.98 5.98 8.99
N LEU A 188 2.52 6.73 9.92
CA LEU A 188 1.92 7.02 11.22
C LEU A 188 1.54 8.51 11.24
N HIS A 189 0.30 8.82 11.58
CA HIS A 189 -0.14 10.17 11.88
C HIS A 189 -0.48 10.30 13.35
N LEU A 190 -0.04 11.40 13.94
CA LEU A 190 -0.34 11.79 15.30
C LEU A 190 -1.13 13.10 15.28
N CYS A 191 -2.01 13.28 16.24
CA CYS A 191 -2.90 14.44 16.30
C CYS A 191 -3.10 14.89 17.74
N GLN A 192 -2.95 16.20 17.94
CA GLN A 192 -3.45 16.93 19.08
C GLN A 192 -4.86 17.41 18.78
N THR A 193 -5.82 17.08 19.63
CA THR A 193 -7.20 17.57 19.52
C THR A 193 -7.44 18.70 20.52
N ARG A 194 -8.42 19.53 20.20
CA ARG A 194 -8.94 20.53 21.15
C ARG A 194 -9.61 19.87 22.33
#